data_c8c395b23b5040bd7e8ba9430e78062e
#
_entry.id   c8c395b23b5040bd7e8ba9430e78062e
#
_cell.length_a   1.000
_cell.length_b   1.000
_cell.length_c   1.000
_cell.angle_alpha   90.00
_cell.angle_beta   90.00
_cell.angle_gamma   90.00
#
_symmetry.space_group_name_H-M   'P 1'
#
loop_
_entity.id
_entity.type
_entity.pdbx_description
1 polymer ?
#
loop_
_entity_poly.entity_id
_entity_poly.type
_entity_poly.pdbx_seq_one_letter_code
_entity_poly.pdbx_strand_id
1 'polypeptide(L)'
;MKILALEFSSPHRSVAVVGNVRGPGTWTETEAVETGDRSNRPFELIQDVLTQARLERVQVEGLAIGLGPGSYTGIRGAIAIAQGWKLARDVRLMGISSAECLAAQAHSDGLRGRVSVVIDAQRGEFYLANYELDSSEWREVQPLRLAPAEEVAASGAKGDVLVGPEVQNWFQEGRILFPRAATLGKLALKKTEFIEGQHLEPIYLRKSSFLKAPPPRILPDGSPL
;
A
#
# COMPACT_ATOMS: atom_id res chain seq x y z
N MET A 1 12.06 -2.83 17.88
CA MET A 1 12.43 -2.12 16.63
C MET A 1 11.56 -0.88 16.49
N LYS A 2 12.12 0.21 15.98
CA LYS A 2 11.46 1.50 15.72
C LYS A 2 11.27 1.64 14.22
N ILE A 3 10.02 1.49 13.76
CA ILE A 3 9.67 1.46 12.34
C ILE A 3 9.01 2.77 11.94
N LEU A 4 9.47 3.35 10.84
CA LEU A 4 8.75 4.36 10.07
C LEU A 4 8.05 3.66 8.90
N ALA A 5 6.74 3.75 8.83
CA ALA A 5 5.93 3.14 7.79
C ALA A 5 5.40 4.19 6.81
N LEU A 6 5.42 3.89 5.52
CA LEU A 6 4.93 4.74 4.43
C LEU A 6 3.91 3.97 3.59
N GLU A 7 2.65 4.42 3.59
CA GLU A 7 1.59 3.85 2.77
C GLU A 7 0.98 4.91 1.85
N PHE A 8 1.35 4.86 0.57
CA PHE A 8 0.98 5.86 -0.44
C PHE A 8 0.26 5.25 -1.66
N SER A 9 -0.25 4.03 -1.52
CA SER A 9 -0.91 3.32 -2.62
C SER A 9 -2.33 3.81 -2.91
N SER A 10 -2.89 4.65 -2.06
CA SER A 10 -4.26 5.17 -2.18
C SER A 10 -4.30 6.70 -2.08
N PRO A 11 -5.47 7.35 -2.34
CA PRO A 11 -5.65 8.78 -2.09
C PRO A 11 -5.47 9.20 -0.62
N HIS A 12 -5.62 8.26 0.31
CA HIS A 12 -5.30 8.46 1.72
C HIS A 12 -3.84 8.05 1.97
N ARG A 13 -2.92 8.99 1.76
CA ARG A 13 -1.51 8.76 2.04
C ARG A 13 -1.26 8.86 3.53
N SER A 14 -0.59 7.88 4.09
CA SER A 14 -0.29 7.89 5.52
C SER A 14 1.16 7.55 5.82
N VAL A 15 1.65 8.11 6.92
CA VAL A 15 2.96 7.84 7.50
C VAL A 15 2.76 7.52 8.97
N ALA A 16 3.44 6.51 9.49
CA ALA A 16 3.34 6.14 10.90
C ALA A 16 4.70 5.79 11.51
N VAL A 17 4.83 6.06 12.81
CA VAL A 17 5.88 5.51 13.66
C VAL A 17 5.27 4.44 14.55
N VAL A 18 5.84 3.23 14.49
CA VAL A 18 5.34 2.07 15.23
C VAL A 18 6.50 1.33 15.91
N GLY A 19 6.31 0.92 17.15
CA GLY A 19 7.26 0.11 17.90
C GLY A 19 7.59 0.61 19.30
N ASN A 20 8.65 0.07 19.89
CA ASN A 20 9.10 0.44 21.22
C ASN A 20 10.00 1.69 21.17
N VAL A 21 9.41 2.86 20.93
CA VAL A 21 10.15 4.10 20.67
C VAL A 21 10.81 4.64 21.94
N ARG A 22 10.10 4.61 23.09
CA ARG A 22 10.53 5.19 24.36
C ARG A 22 11.24 4.20 25.30
N GLY A 23 11.54 3.00 24.82
CA GLY A 23 12.21 1.96 25.59
C GLY A 23 11.45 0.62 25.60
N PRO A 24 12.06 -0.43 26.15
CA PRO A 24 11.43 -1.75 26.24
C PRO A 24 10.07 -1.69 26.94
N GLY A 25 9.05 -2.30 26.35
CA GLY A 25 7.69 -2.34 26.89
C GLY A 25 6.83 -1.09 26.67
N THR A 26 7.39 -0.01 26.10
CA THR A 26 6.64 1.23 25.82
C THR A 26 6.25 1.27 24.35
N TRP A 27 5.07 0.70 24.04
CA TRP A 27 4.51 0.74 22.69
C TRP A 27 4.17 2.16 22.28
N THR A 28 4.56 2.52 21.06
CA THR A 28 4.22 3.80 20.43
C THR A 28 3.60 3.53 19.08
N GLU A 29 2.52 4.21 18.81
CA GLU A 29 1.85 4.24 17.51
C GLU A 29 1.38 5.67 17.28
N THR A 30 1.98 6.33 16.31
CA THR A 30 1.56 7.65 15.84
C THR A 30 1.40 7.60 14.35
N GLU A 31 0.37 8.23 13.81
CA GLU A 31 0.10 8.25 12.39
C GLU A 31 -0.40 9.63 11.95
N ALA A 32 0.09 10.10 10.82
CA ALA A 32 -0.45 11.25 10.09
C ALA A 32 -1.00 10.78 8.74
N VAL A 33 -2.17 11.29 8.39
CA VAL A 33 -2.88 10.96 7.16
C VAL A 33 -3.12 12.24 6.38
N GLU A 34 -2.81 12.21 5.10
CA GLU A 34 -3.12 13.25 4.13
C GLU A 34 -4.14 12.72 3.13
N THR A 35 -5.21 13.48 2.89
CA THR A 35 -6.29 13.12 1.97
C THR A 35 -6.35 14.11 0.82
N GLY A 36 -6.53 13.62 -0.40
CA GLY A 36 -6.75 14.43 -1.61
C GLY A 36 -5.61 14.35 -2.65
N ASP A 37 -5.96 14.72 -3.89
CA ASP A 37 -5.10 14.52 -5.06
C ASP A 37 -3.97 15.54 -5.20
N ARG A 38 -4.06 16.68 -4.54
CA ARG A 38 -3.17 17.83 -4.76
C ARG A 38 -2.08 18.01 -3.72
N SER A 39 -2.16 17.30 -2.62
CA SER A 39 -1.18 17.38 -1.57
C SER A 39 -0.10 16.31 -1.79
N ASN A 40 1.14 16.71 -1.87
CA ASN A 40 2.28 15.82 -2.01
C ASN A 40 3.41 16.29 -1.08
N ARG A 41 3.15 16.17 0.23
CA ARG A 41 4.05 16.61 1.28
C ARG A 41 4.57 15.46 2.14
N PRO A 42 5.15 14.41 1.52
CA PRO A 42 5.56 13.22 2.26
C PRO A 42 6.60 13.52 3.35
N PHE A 43 7.48 14.48 3.12
CA PHE A 43 8.51 14.85 4.10
C PHE A 43 7.94 15.61 5.30
N GLU A 44 6.87 16.38 5.10
CA GLU A 44 6.15 17.03 6.21
C GLU A 44 5.43 15.99 7.04
N LEU A 45 4.70 15.05 6.43
CA LEU A 45 4.08 13.93 7.14
C LEU A 45 5.11 13.12 7.94
N ILE A 46 6.27 12.83 7.37
CA ILE A 46 7.36 12.15 8.07
C ILE A 46 7.82 12.97 9.27
N GLN A 47 8.03 14.28 9.09
CA GLN A 47 8.47 15.15 10.17
C GLN A 47 7.44 15.24 11.30
N ASP A 48 6.15 15.32 10.95
CA ASP A 48 5.05 15.41 11.91
C ASP A 48 4.98 14.16 12.79
N VAL A 49 4.99 12.95 12.20
CA VAL A 49 4.92 11.72 12.98
C VAL A 49 6.17 11.47 13.82
N LEU A 50 7.35 11.83 13.32
CA LEU A 50 8.58 11.75 14.10
C LEU A 50 8.54 12.69 15.30
N THR A 51 8.07 13.92 15.11
CA THR A 51 7.90 14.91 16.18
C THR A 51 6.89 14.44 17.23
N GLN A 52 5.73 13.94 16.80
CA GLN A 52 4.69 13.38 17.69
C GLN A 52 5.21 12.18 18.49
N ALA A 53 5.96 11.29 17.83
CA ALA A 53 6.58 10.13 18.46
C ALA A 53 7.75 10.50 19.38
N ARG A 54 8.25 11.73 19.32
CA ARG A 54 9.52 12.18 19.93
C ARG A 54 10.70 11.30 19.53
N LEU A 55 10.77 10.99 18.24
CA LEU A 55 11.79 10.14 17.64
C LEU A 55 12.61 10.96 16.64
N GLU A 56 13.91 10.92 16.78
CA GLU A 56 14.81 11.53 15.81
C GLU A 56 14.98 10.61 14.57
N ARG A 57 15.23 11.19 13.41
CA ARG A 57 15.47 10.44 12.16
C ARG A 57 16.58 9.40 12.31
N VAL A 58 17.60 9.73 13.10
CA VAL A 58 18.75 8.84 13.35
C VAL A 58 18.39 7.62 14.19
N GLN A 59 17.27 7.63 14.87
CA GLN A 59 16.82 6.54 15.74
C GLN A 59 15.87 5.56 15.03
N VAL A 60 15.47 5.86 13.79
CA VAL A 60 14.67 4.93 12.96
C VAL A 60 15.55 3.74 12.60
N GLU A 61 15.07 2.53 12.90
CA GLU A 61 15.77 1.26 12.71
C GLU A 61 15.30 0.51 11.46
N GLY A 62 14.09 0.80 11.01
CA GLY A 62 13.50 0.16 9.83
C GLY A 62 12.45 1.02 9.15
N LEU A 63 12.31 0.81 7.82
CA LEU A 63 11.24 1.39 7.03
C LEU A 63 10.33 0.29 6.49
N ALA A 64 9.03 0.44 6.69
CA ALA A 64 8.01 -0.40 6.10
C ALA A 64 7.32 0.35 4.95
N ILE A 65 7.26 -0.26 3.78
CA ILE A 65 6.79 0.39 2.55
C ILE A 65 5.63 -0.40 1.97
N GLY A 66 4.51 0.29 1.73
CA GLY A 66 3.40 -0.25 0.95
C GLY A 66 3.80 -0.37 -0.52
N LEU A 67 3.89 -1.61 -1.01
CA LEU A 67 4.30 -1.90 -2.38
C LEU A 67 3.13 -1.87 -3.37
N GLY A 68 1.94 -1.50 -2.91
CA GLY A 68 0.73 -1.57 -3.71
C GLY A 68 0.08 -2.97 -3.70
N PRO A 69 -0.82 -3.22 -4.64
CA PRO A 69 -1.18 -2.40 -5.80
C PRO A 69 -1.88 -1.09 -5.45
N GLY A 70 -1.95 -0.16 -6.42
CA GLY A 70 -2.62 1.14 -6.28
C GLY A 70 -1.92 2.28 -7.03
N SER A 71 -1.87 3.47 -6.43
CA SER A 71 -1.29 4.68 -7.02
C SER A 71 0.17 4.49 -7.44
N TYR A 72 0.40 4.47 -8.75
CA TYR A 72 1.73 4.30 -9.35
C TYR A 72 2.77 5.32 -8.83
N THR A 73 2.40 6.60 -8.82
CA THR A 73 3.27 7.68 -8.37
C THR A 73 3.50 7.63 -6.86
N GLY A 74 2.47 7.33 -6.09
CA GLY A 74 2.56 7.24 -4.63
C GLY A 74 3.50 6.13 -4.18
N ILE A 75 3.32 4.92 -4.70
CA ILE A 75 4.14 3.75 -4.36
C ILE A 75 5.61 4.01 -4.70
N ARG A 76 5.89 4.52 -5.90
CA ARG A 76 7.27 4.84 -6.31
C ARG A 76 7.89 5.94 -5.47
N GLY A 77 7.10 6.94 -5.06
CA GLY A 77 7.54 7.99 -4.14
C GLY A 77 7.96 7.41 -2.79
N ALA A 78 7.16 6.51 -2.21
CA ALA A 78 7.50 5.83 -0.95
C ALA A 78 8.78 4.98 -1.08
N ILE A 79 8.91 4.23 -2.17
CA ILE A 79 10.12 3.44 -2.47
C ILE A 79 11.35 4.33 -2.60
N ALA A 80 11.27 5.44 -3.35
CA ALA A 80 12.40 6.37 -3.52
C ALA A 80 12.83 6.98 -2.19
N ILE A 81 11.90 7.35 -1.32
CA ILE A 81 12.19 7.84 0.04
C ILE A 81 12.94 6.76 0.83
N ALA A 82 12.47 5.51 0.80
CA ALA A 82 13.10 4.41 1.52
C ALA A 82 14.51 4.10 0.99
N GLN A 83 14.71 4.09 -0.30
CA GLN A 83 16.01 3.90 -0.94
C GLN A 83 16.97 5.04 -0.57
N GLY A 84 16.52 6.30 -0.63
CA GLY A 84 17.31 7.45 -0.20
C GLY A 84 17.70 7.38 1.29
N TRP A 85 16.79 6.92 2.14
CA TRP A 85 17.08 6.73 3.55
C TRP A 85 18.11 5.62 3.78
N LYS A 86 17.97 4.48 3.08
CA LYS A 86 18.93 3.37 3.13
C LYS A 86 20.33 3.78 2.67
N LEU A 87 20.44 4.64 1.65
CA LEU A 87 21.72 5.20 1.20
C LEU A 87 22.38 6.09 2.25
N ALA A 88 21.60 6.87 2.97
CA ALA A 88 22.10 7.77 3.99
C ALA A 88 22.43 7.06 5.31
N ARG A 89 21.77 5.94 5.60
CA ARG A 89 21.83 5.21 6.87
C ARG A 89 21.56 3.72 6.67
N ASP A 90 22.21 2.91 7.49
CA ASP A 90 21.95 1.46 7.48
C ASP A 90 20.66 1.13 8.25
N VAL A 91 19.52 1.25 7.55
CA VAL A 91 18.19 0.87 8.05
C VAL A 91 17.68 -0.38 7.35
N ARG A 92 16.83 -1.13 8.03
CA ARG A 92 16.17 -2.31 7.47
C ARG A 92 14.99 -1.89 6.60
N LEU A 93 14.84 -2.46 5.40
CA LEU A 93 13.70 -2.20 4.53
C LEU A 93 12.77 -3.40 4.49
N MET A 94 11.47 -3.15 4.54
CA MET A 94 10.42 -4.16 4.50
C MET A 94 9.33 -3.73 3.52
N GLY A 95 9.12 -4.52 2.48
CA GLY A 95 8.02 -4.31 1.54
C GLY A 95 6.81 -5.14 1.94
N ILE A 96 5.63 -4.54 1.91
CA ILE A 96 4.38 -5.20 2.28
C ILE A 96 3.32 -4.87 1.23
N SER A 97 2.52 -5.87 0.85
CA SER A 97 1.39 -5.66 -0.04
C SER A 97 0.34 -4.75 0.60
N SER A 98 -0.14 -3.74 -0.12
CA SER A 98 -1.25 -2.91 0.34
C SER A 98 -2.56 -3.70 0.43
N ALA A 99 -2.70 -4.80 -0.33
CA ALA A 99 -3.82 -5.72 -0.17
C ALA A 99 -3.74 -6.51 1.16
N GLU A 100 -2.54 -6.98 1.55
CA GLU A 100 -2.29 -7.58 2.86
C GLU A 100 -2.58 -6.58 3.99
N CYS A 101 -2.17 -5.31 3.80
CA CYS A 101 -2.46 -4.23 4.74
C CYS A 101 -3.98 -4.00 4.91
N LEU A 102 -4.75 -4.01 3.82
CA LEU A 102 -6.21 -3.88 3.86
C LEU A 102 -6.88 -5.05 4.58
N ALA A 103 -6.43 -6.28 4.34
CA ALA A 103 -6.96 -7.46 5.05
C ALA A 103 -6.70 -7.39 6.56
N ALA A 104 -5.47 -7.03 6.96
CA ALA A 104 -5.12 -6.82 8.36
C ALA A 104 -5.92 -5.67 9.00
N GLN A 105 -6.17 -4.59 8.26
CA GLN A 105 -7.01 -3.48 8.69
C GLN A 105 -8.46 -3.95 8.89
N ALA A 106 -9.04 -4.65 7.91
CA ALA A 106 -10.38 -5.20 7.99
C ALA A 106 -10.56 -6.11 9.22
N HIS A 107 -9.58 -6.97 9.49
CA HIS A 107 -9.57 -7.81 10.68
C HIS A 107 -9.52 -6.99 11.97
N SER A 108 -8.67 -5.96 12.03
CA SER A 108 -8.56 -5.06 13.19
C SER A 108 -9.84 -4.26 13.43
N ASP A 109 -10.56 -3.89 12.36
CA ASP A 109 -11.85 -3.19 12.40
C ASP A 109 -13.02 -4.12 12.75
N GLY A 110 -12.75 -5.39 13.05
CA GLY A 110 -13.73 -6.35 13.52
C GLY A 110 -14.48 -7.11 12.43
N LEU A 111 -14.08 -7.01 11.15
CA LEU A 111 -14.65 -7.85 10.10
C LEU A 111 -14.28 -9.32 10.33
N ARG A 112 -15.23 -10.20 10.04
CA ARG A 112 -15.07 -11.66 10.17
C ARG A 112 -15.68 -12.36 8.96
N GLY A 113 -15.23 -13.60 8.71
CA GLY A 113 -15.60 -14.38 7.54
C GLY A 113 -14.76 -14.07 6.32
N ARG A 114 -15.32 -14.31 5.14
CA ARG A 114 -14.59 -14.06 3.88
C ARG A 114 -14.60 -12.60 3.50
N VAL A 115 -13.43 -12.09 3.21
CA VAL A 115 -13.20 -10.71 2.77
C VAL A 115 -12.46 -10.73 1.44
N SER A 116 -13.00 -10.02 0.46
CA SER A 116 -12.40 -9.80 -0.85
C SER A 116 -11.82 -8.39 -0.89
N VAL A 117 -10.51 -8.27 -0.92
CA VAL A 117 -9.82 -6.99 -1.14
C VAL A 117 -9.86 -6.65 -2.61
N VAL A 118 -10.41 -5.48 -2.92
CA VAL A 118 -10.66 -5.01 -4.30
C VAL A 118 -10.00 -3.65 -4.49
N ILE A 119 -9.07 -3.55 -5.44
CA ILE A 119 -8.39 -2.30 -5.78
C ILE A 119 -8.50 -2.09 -7.30
N ASP A 120 -8.86 -0.89 -7.74
CA ASP A 120 -9.00 -0.59 -9.16
C ASP A 120 -7.66 -0.78 -9.90
N ALA A 121 -7.63 -1.68 -10.88
CA ALA A 121 -6.50 -1.92 -11.76
C ALA A 121 -6.61 -1.15 -13.09
N GLN A 122 -7.60 -0.26 -13.20
CA GLN A 122 -7.96 0.47 -14.42
C GLN A 122 -8.45 -0.43 -15.56
N ARG A 123 -9.07 0.15 -16.57
CA ARG A 123 -9.57 -0.53 -17.77
C ARG A 123 -10.64 -1.60 -17.49
N GLY A 124 -11.43 -1.44 -16.41
CA GLY A 124 -12.47 -2.39 -16.05
C GLY A 124 -11.98 -3.68 -15.39
N GLU A 125 -10.71 -3.74 -14.99
CA GLU A 125 -10.13 -4.83 -14.22
C GLU A 125 -9.82 -4.39 -12.79
N PHE A 126 -9.75 -5.35 -11.88
CA PHE A 126 -9.47 -5.14 -10.46
C PHE A 126 -8.32 -6.03 -10.00
N TYR A 127 -7.53 -5.52 -9.09
CA TYR A 127 -6.70 -6.35 -8.24
C TYR A 127 -7.61 -6.97 -7.18
N LEU A 128 -7.66 -8.30 -7.13
CA LEU A 128 -8.50 -9.07 -6.22
C LEU A 128 -7.65 -10.04 -5.42
N ALA A 129 -7.80 -10.02 -4.10
CA ALA A 129 -7.26 -11.02 -3.19
C ALA A 129 -8.32 -11.42 -2.19
N ASN A 130 -8.38 -12.71 -1.81
CA ASN A 130 -9.39 -13.20 -0.88
C ASN A 130 -8.75 -13.67 0.41
N TYR A 131 -9.34 -13.27 1.51
CA TYR A 131 -8.89 -13.58 2.86
C TYR A 131 -10.02 -14.20 3.67
N GLU A 132 -9.65 -15.07 4.62
CA GLU A 132 -10.53 -15.57 5.68
C GLU A 132 -10.12 -14.90 6.98
N LEU A 133 -11.06 -14.24 7.66
CA LEU A 133 -10.83 -13.53 8.90
C LEU A 133 -11.60 -14.21 10.02
N ASP A 134 -10.92 -14.75 11.03
CA ASP A 134 -11.54 -15.29 12.24
C ASP A 134 -11.36 -14.37 13.46
N SER A 135 -11.60 -14.85 14.66
CA SER A 135 -11.49 -14.04 15.87
C SER A 135 -10.05 -13.76 16.29
N SER A 136 -9.10 -14.58 15.88
CA SER A 136 -7.71 -14.57 16.33
C SER A 136 -6.74 -14.13 15.27
N GLU A 137 -6.99 -14.51 14.02
CA GLU A 137 -6.07 -14.28 12.91
C GLU A 137 -6.79 -14.07 11.58
N TRP A 138 -6.02 -13.77 10.56
CA TRP A 138 -6.47 -13.71 9.17
C TRP A 138 -5.47 -14.46 8.30
N ARG A 139 -5.97 -15.05 7.22
CA ARG A 139 -5.15 -15.80 6.27
C ARG A 139 -5.56 -15.52 4.84
N GLU A 140 -4.59 -15.51 3.95
CA GLU A 140 -4.83 -15.43 2.52
C GLU A 140 -5.40 -16.78 2.03
N VAL A 141 -6.55 -16.72 1.34
CA VAL A 141 -7.21 -17.90 0.75
C VAL A 141 -6.93 -17.95 -0.75
N GLN A 142 -6.89 -16.79 -1.38
CA GLN A 142 -6.58 -16.65 -2.78
C GLN A 142 -5.64 -15.45 -2.98
N PRO A 143 -4.46 -15.69 -3.59
CA PRO A 143 -3.46 -14.65 -3.73
C PRO A 143 -3.92 -13.52 -4.66
N LEU A 144 -3.27 -12.38 -4.52
CA LEU A 144 -3.52 -11.19 -5.31
C LEU A 144 -3.35 -11.46 -6.82
N ARG A 145 -4.37 -11.15 -7.60
CA ARG A 145 -4.42 -11.33 -9.05
C ARG A 145 -5.25 -10.25 -9.74
N LEU A 146 -5.20 -10.19 -11.05
CA LEU A 146 -6.15 -9.42 -11.85
C LEU A 146 -7.44 -10.22 -12.04
N ALA A 147 -8.58 -9.55 -11.92
CA ALA A 147 -9.90 -10.12 -12.08
C ALA A 147 -10.83 -9.13 -12.81
N PRO A 148 -11.75 -9.60 -13.66
CA PRO A 148 -12.79 -8.76 -14.25
C PRO A 148 -13.89 -8.44 -13.23
N ALA A 149 -14.70 -7.41 -13.53
CA ALA A 149 -15.76 -6.95 -12.63
C ALA A 149 -16.78 -8.04 -12.26
N GLU A 150 -17.09 -8.93 -13.22
CA GLU A 150 -18.04 -10.03 -13.03
C GLU A 150 -17.55 -11.01 -11.94
N GLU A 151 -16.25 -11.26 -11.87
CA GLU A 151 -15.69 -12.15 -10.86
C GLU A 151 -15.73 -11.51 -9.46
N VAL A 152 -15.45 -10.21 -9.37
CA VAL A 152 -15.59 -9.45 -8.12
C VAL A 152 -17.04 -9.46 -7.65
N ALA A 153 -17.99 -9.17 -8.54
CA ALA A 153 -19.42 -9.21 -8.23
C ALA A 153 -19.88 -10.60 -7.77
N ALA A 154 -19.37 -11.67 -8.41
CA ALA A 154 -19.67 -13.05 -8.02
C ALA A 154 -19.14 -13.40 -6.62
N SER A 155 -18.02 -12.83 -6.18
CA SER A 155 -17.52 -12.98 -4.80
C SER A 155 -18.47 -12.33 -3.80
N GLY A 156 -18.90 -11.10 -4.05
CA GLY A 156 -19.92 -10.44 -3.22
C GLY A 156 -21.25 -11.21 -3.16
N ALA A 157 -21.73 -11.72 -4.29
CA ALA A 157 -22.95 -12.53 -4.34
C ALA A 157 -22.84 -13.86 -3.56
N LYS A 158 -21.64 -14.37 -3.33
CA LYS A 158 -21.36 -15.54 -2.50
C LYS A 158 -21.25 -15.21 -1.00
N GLY A 159 -21.40 -13.95 -0.63
CA GLY A 159 -21.36 -13.49 0.76
C GLY A 159 -20.00 -12.96 1.22
N ASP A 160 -19.02 -12.79 0.33
CA ASP A 160 -17.77 -12.14 0.67
C ASP A 160 -18.00 -10.63 0.93
N VAL A 161 -17.39 -10.09 1.98
CA VAL A 161 -17.37 -8.64 2.19
C VAL A 161 -16.32 -8.02 1.28
N LEU A 162 -16.75 -7.23 0.31
CA LEU A 162 -15.85 -6.50 -0.59
C LEU A 162 -15.28 -5.28 0.14
N VAL A 163 -13.95 -5.12 0.18
CA VAL A 163 -13.28 -3.97 0.82
C VAL A 163 -12.24 -3.35 -0.10
N GLY A 164 -12.10 -2.04 -0.07
CA GLY A 164 -11.06 -1.35 -0.83
C GLY A 164 -11.25 0.16 -0.89
N PRO A 165 -10.24 0.92 -1.35
CA PRO A 165 -10.26 2.38 -1.34
C PRO A 165 -11.40 3.00 -2.13
N GLU A 166 -11.77 2.41 -3.26
CA GLU A 166 -12.71 2.96 -4.23
C GLU A 166 -13.82 1.95 -4.58
N VAL A 167 -13.97 0.90 -3.77
CA VAL A 167 -14.83 -0.25 -4.06
C VAL A 167 -16.28 0.14 -4.33
N GLN A 168 -16.82 1.15 -3.65
CA GLN A 168 -18.20 1.61 -3.84
C GLN A 168 -18.46 2.32 -5.18
N ASN A 169 -17.41 2.77 -5.87
CA ASN A 169 -17.58 3.32 -7.23
C ASN A 169 -18.07 2.27 -8.23
N TRP A 170 -17.87 1.00 -7.91
CA TRP A 170 -18.16 -0.15 -8.77
C TRP A 170 -19.16 -1.14 -8.14
N PHE A 171 -19.07 -1.31 -6.81
CA PHE A 171 -19.85 -2.28 -6.04
C PHE A 171 -20.46 -1.59 -4.81
N GLN A 172 -21.73 -1.23 -4.89
CA GLN A 172 -22.42 -0.41 -3.87
C GLN A 172 -22.39 -1.02 -2.46
N GLU A 173 -22.46 -2.35 -2.35
CA GLU A 173 -22.41 -3.06 -1.07
C GLU A 173 -20.98 -3.18 -0.49
N GLY A 174 -19.97 -2.72 -1.24
CA GLY A 174 -18.59 -2.73 -0.79
C GLY A 174 -18.34 -1.75 0.36
N ARG A 175 -17.35 -2.04 1.20
CA ARG A 175 -16.91 -1.16 2.29
C ARG A 175 -15.68 -0.39 1.89
N ILE A 176 -15.76 0.94 1.91
CA ILE A 176 -14.58 1.78 1.69
C ILE A 176 -13.59 1.54 2.84
N LEU A 177 -12.39 1.16 2.47
CA LEU A 177 -11.29 0.94 3.41
C LEU A 177 -9.99 1.36 2.74
N PHE A 178 -9.20 2.18 3.44
CA PHE A 178 -7.90 2.63 2.95
C PHE A 178 -6.78 1.93 3.71
N PRO A 179 -5.71 1.48 3.02
CA PRO A 179 -4.56 0.92 3.71
C PRO A 179 -3.88 2.00 4.54
N ARG A 180 -3.43 1.66 5.75
CA ARG A 180 -2.88 2.60 6.72
C ARG A 180 -1.45 2.26 7.11
N ALA A 181 -0.62 3.29 7.21
CA ALA A 181 0.79 3.13 7.58
C ALA A 181 0.95 2.52 8.99
N ALA A 182 0.06 2.82 9.94
CA ALA A 182 0.09 2.20 11.26
C ALA A 182 -0.09 0.68 11.18
N THR A 183 -1.06 0.20 10.37
CA THR A 183 -1.27 -1.23 10.13
C THR A 183 -0.08 -1.86 9.41
N LEU A 184 0.45 -1.18 8.40
CA LEU A 184 1.65 -1.58 7.67
C LEU A 184 2.85 -1.76 8.61
N GLY A 185 3.08 -0.80 9.51
CA GLY A 185 4.14 -0.87 10.51
C GLY A 185 3.99 -2.04 11.48
N LYS A 186 2.76 -2.36 11.92
CA LYS A 186 2.47 -3.54 12.75
C LYS A 186 2.76 -4.85 12.02
N LEU A 187 2.43 -4.95 10.73
CA LEU A 187 2.77 -6.09 9.91
C LEU A 187 4.29 -6.26 9.77
N ALA A 188 4.99 -5.14 9.55
CA ALA A 188 6.45 -5.13 9.42
C ALA A 188 7.16 -5.64 10.69
N LEU A 189 6.64 -5.34 11.87
CA LEU A 189 7.21 -5.82 13.13
C LEU A 189 7.18 -7.35 13.29
N LYS A 190 6.29 -8.02 12.57
CA LYS A 190 6.16 -9.48 12.56
C LYS A 190 7.05 -10.14 11.52
N LYS A 191 7.58 -9.36 10.56
CA LYS A 191 8.45 -9.89 9.49
C LYS A 191 9.89 -10.02 9.97
N THR A 192 10.51 -11.10 9.57
CA THR A 192 11.93 -11.41 9.82
C THR A 192 12.80 -11.21 8.58
N GLU A 193 12.18 -11.11 7.41
CA GLU A 193 12.86 -10.92 6.14
C GLU A 193 12.95 -9.43 5.80
N PHE A 194 14.15 -9.01 5.41
CA PHE A 194 14.45 -7.64 4.99
C PHE A 194 14.81 -7.63 3.51
N ILE A 195 14.48 -6.54 2.83
CA ILE A 195 14.70 -6.39 1.39
C ILE A 195 15.87 -5.42 1.19
N GLU A 196 16.79 -5.76 0.30
CA GLU A 196 17.80 -4.81 -0.14
C GLU A 196 17.15 -3.70 -0.98
N GLY A 197 17.63 -2.46 -0.85
CA GLY A 197 16.99 -1.29 -1.48
C GLY A 197 16.78 -1.43 -2.98
N GLN A 198 17.70 -2.09 -3.67
CA GLN A 198 17.61 -2.34 -5.12
C GLN A 198 16.51 -3.34 -5.51
N HIS A 199 16.04 -4.17 -4.58
CA HIS A 199 14.98 -5.16 -4.79
C HIS A 199 13.62 -4.68 -4.25
N LEU A 200 13.53 -3.44 -3.76
CA LEU A 200 12.28 -2.84 -3.32
C LEU A 200 11.50 -2.35 -4.55
N GLU A 201 10.59 -3.15 -5.04
CA GLU A 201 9.84 -2.91 -6.28
C GLU A 201 8.33 -2.90 -6.03
N PRO A 202 7.57 -2.08 -6.78
CA PRO A 202 6.11 -2.12 -6.74
C PRO A 202 5.56 -3.46 -7.20
N ILE A 203 4.41 -3.86 -6.66
CA ILE A 203 3.68 -5.04 -7.13
C ILE A 203 2.98 -4.71 -8.45
N TYR A 204 3.50 -5.24 -9.55
CA TYR A 204 2.92 -5.13 -10.88
C TYR A 204 2.46 -6.49 -11.39
N LEU A 205 1.13 -6.69 -11.46
CA LEU A 205 0.57 -7.94 -12.00
C LEU A 205 0.26 -7.84 -13.50
N ARG A 206 0.09 -6.62 -14.01
CA ARG A 206 -0.15 -6.43 -15.45
C ARG A 206 1.17 -6.47 -16.21
N LYS A 207 1.25 -7.37 -17.21
CA LYS A 207 2.37 -7.37 -18.15
C LYS A 207 2.40 -6.06 -18.91
N SER A 208 3.55 -5.43 -19.00
CA SER A 208 3.74 -4.23 -19.83
C SER A 208 3.50 -4.57 -21.30
N SER A 209 2.39 -4.11 -21.87
CA SER A 209 2.17 -4.16 -23.31
C SER A 209 2.57 -2.81 -23.90
N PHE A 210 3.72 -2.75 -24.56
CA PHE A 210 4.10 -1.57 -25.32
C PHE A 210 3.30 -1.58 -26.63
N LEU A 211 2.38 -0.65 -26.78
CA LEU A 211 1.84 -0.33 -28.09
C LEU A 211 2.97 0.33 -28.89
N LYS A 212 3.27 -0.23 -30.08
CA LYS A 212 4.22 0.41 -30.99
C LYS A 212 3.71 1.84 -31.26
N ALA A 213 4.61 2.82 -31.09
CA ALA A 213 4.25 4.20 -31.39
C ALA A 213 3.64 4.28 -32.81
N PRO A 214 2.58 5.07 -33.02
CA PRO A 214 2.09 5.31 -34.37
C PRO A 214 3.25 5.84 -35.22
N PRO A 215 3.26 5.55 -36.54
CA PRO A 215 4.28 6.09 -37.41
C PRO A 215 4.33 7.62 -37.29
N PRO A 216 5.52 8.24 -37.42
CA PRO A 216 5.65 9.68 -37.33
C PRO A 216 4.69 10.34 -38.34
N ARG A 217 4.05 11.42 -37.91
CA ARG A 217 3.24 12.22 -38.83
C ARG A 217 4.15 12.76 -39.91
N ILE A 218 3.79 12.53 -41.16
CA ILE A 218 4.51 13.06 -42.30
C ILE A 218 3.89 14.40 -42.65
N LEU A 219 4.72 15.45 -42.74
CA LEU A 219 4.29 16.77 -43.20
C LEU A 219 3.94 16.71 -44.71
N PRO A 220 3.18 17.69 -45.24
CA PRO A 220 2.82 17.74 -46.67
C PRO A 220 4.02 17.73 -47.62
N ASP A 221 5.20 18.13 -47.16
CA ASP A 221 6.47 18.09 -47.88
C ASP A 221 7.21 16.75 -47.79
N GLY A 222 6.63 15.73 -47.11
CA GLY A 222 7.21 14.40 -46.96
C GLY A 222 8.25 14.27 -45.85
N SER A 223 8.49 15.30 -45.04
CA SER A 223 9.38 15.23 -43.89
C SER A 223 8.67 14.68 -42.65
N PRO A 224 9.32 13.87 -41.80
CA PRO A 224 8.78 13.47 -40.51
C PRO A 224 8.75 14.66 -39.54
N LEU A 225 7.67 14.75 -38.76
CA LEU A 225 7.53 15.72 -37.65
C LEU A 225 8.41 15.31 -36.49
#